data_7247c33653d18a76227167d290d630a1
#
_entry.id   7247c33653d18a76227167d290d630a1
#
_cell.length_a   1.000
_cell.length_b   1.000
_cell.length_c   1.000
_cell.angle_alpha   90.00
_cell.angle_beta   90.00
_cell.angle_gamma   90.00
#
_symmetry.space_group_name_H-M   'P 1'
#
loop_
_entity.id
_entity.type
_entity.pdbx_description
1 polymer ?
#
loop_
_entity_poly.entity_id
_entity_poly.type
_entity_poly.pdbx_seq_one_letter_code
_entity_poly.pdbx_strand_id
1 'polypeptide(L)'
;MKEGLLALTSFQVASIRVISSGLVLFPVALRHFKSVPKNKIGTIFLSGVLGSLLPAYLFCIAEERIDSALAGTLNALTPVFVIIMGALFFSSKTTAIKIAGIILSLSGSVLLFFAQPGFHENSNVKDVLLVVIATMMYGINVNLVNKYLKEIPSLHIAALALVFNAVPAFIVLFFTGYFSEDIFSRPMLIATGFTFILGIFGTAVASVLFYMLMKRAGMVFSSMVTYAIPIVAVMWGIFYGEEIGCKQGVCLVIILAGVYLANVTPRAKVN
;
A
#
# COMPACT_ATOMS: atom_id res chain seq x y z
N MET A 1 12.50 -2.48 0.17
CA MET A 1 12.33 -3.81 -0.44
C MET A 1 13.57 -4.26 -1.18
N LYS A 2 14.19 -3.45 -2.05
CA LYS A 2 15.38 -3.87 -2.83
C LYS A 2 16.51 -4.43 -1.96
N GLU A 3 16.84 -3.83 -0.83
CA GLU A 3 17.87 -4.35 0.10
C GLU A 3 17.52 -5.76 0.63
N GLY A 4 16.25 -6.05 0.84
CA GLY A 4 15.82 -7.40 1.23
C GLY A 4 16.01 -8.42 0.10
N LEU A 5 15.70 -8.03 -1.13
CA LEU A 5 15.80 -8.88 -2.32
C LEU A 5 17.24 -9.18 -2.76
N LEU A 6 18.26 -8.56 -2.16
CA LEU A 6 19.67 -8.87 -2.43
C LEU A 6 20.09 -10.26 -1.90
N ALA A 7 19.45 -10.73 -0.83
CA ALA A 7 19.80 -12.00 -0.20
C ALA A 7 18.57 -12.90 0.09
N LEU A 8 17.35 -12.38 -0.04
CA LEU A 8 16.11 -13.08 0.22
C LEU A 8 15.29 -13.19 -1.07
N THR A 9 14.53 -14.26 -1.21
CA THR A 9 13.53 -14.39 -2.27
C THR A 9 12.35 -13.46 -2.04
N SER A 10 11.60 -13.11 -3.09
CA SER A 10 10.38 -12.28 -2.98
C SER A 10 9.37 -12.83 -1.97
N PHE A 11 9.23 -14.17 -1.91
CA PHE A 11 8.35 -14.83 -0.94
C PHE A 11 8.85 -14.67 0.50
N GLN A 12 10.16 -14.77 0.74
CA GLN A 12 10.76 -14.56 2.05
C GLN A 12 10.60 -13.11 2.51
N VAL A 13 10.90 -12.13 1.63
CA VAL A 13 10.71 -10.71 1.91
C VAL A 13 9.25 -10.40 2.27
N ALA A 14 8.29 -10.85 1.46
CA ALA A 14 6.87 -10.62 1.72
C ALA A 14 6.43 -11.25 3.04
N SER A 15 6.86 -12.49 3.31
CA SER A 15 6.52 -13.21 4.53
C SER A 15 7.08 -12.53 5.79
N ILE A 16 8.37 -12.20 5.80
CA ILE A 16 9.03 -11.53 6.94
C ILE A 16 8.37 -10.17 7.21
N ARG A 17 8.04 -9.41 6.15
CA ARG A 17 7.33 -8.13 6.25
C ARG A 17 5.97 -8.28 6.93
N VAL A 18 5.17 -9.29 6.56
CA VAL A 18 3.85 -9.52 7.17
C VAL A 18 3.97 -10.05 8.58
N ILE A 19 4.90 -10.98 8.84
CA ILE A 19 5.15 -11.55 10.17
C ILE A 19 5.61 -10.46 11.15
N SER A 20 6.59 -9.65 10.79
CA SER A 20 7.10 -8.58 11.64
C SER A 20 6.02 -7.54 11.97
N SER A 21 5.14 -7.22 11.01
CA SER A 21 4.00 -6.33 11.25
C SER A 21 2.99 -6.93 12.23
N GLY A 22 2.71 -8.23 12.11
CA GLY A 22 1.85 -8.96 13.05
C GLY A 22 2.46 -9.05 14.44
N LEU A 23 3.76 -9.34 14.56
CA LEU A 23 4.47 -9.44 15.85
C LEU A 23 4.40 -8.14 16.65
N VAL A 24 4.66 -7.00 16.02
CA VAL A 24 4.60 -5.69 16.70
C VAL A 24 3.20 -5.35 17.19
N LEU A 25 2.16 -5.73 16.45
CA LEU A 25 0.77 -5.47 16.84
C LEU A 25 0.14 -6.60 17.67
N PHE A 26 0.86 -7.70 17.89
CA PHE A 26 0.38 -8.85 18.65
C PHE A 26 -0.14 -8.49 20.06
N PRO A 27 0.57 -7.69 20.88
CA PRO A 27 0.07 -7.30 22.21
C PRO A 27 -1.26 -6.53 22.14
N VAL A 28 -1.42 -5.69 21.10
CA VAL A 28 -2.66 -4.94 20.88
C VAL A 28 -3.79 -5.89 20.46
N ALA A 29 -3.51 -6.83 19.56
CA ALA A 29 -4.47 -7.81 19.11
C ALA A 29 -5.00 -8.67 20.26
N LEU A 30 -4.10 -9.15 21.14
CA LEU A 30 -4.49 -9.95 22.32
C LEU A 30 -5.41 -9.19 23.26
N ARG A 31 -5.10 -7.93 23.57
CA ARG A 31 -5.91 -7.09 24.47
C ARG A 31 -7.32 -6.84 23.92
N HIS A 32 -7.44 -6.69 22.60
CA HIS A 32 -8.70 -6.23 21.98
C HIS A 32 -9.45 -7.33 21.23
N PHE A 33 -8.92 -8.55 21.19
CA PHE A 33 -9.57 -9.67 20.50
C PHE A 33 -11.02 -9.91 20.97
N LYS A 34 -11.24 -9.87 22.29
CA LYS A 34 -12.57 -10.09 22.89
C LYS A 34 -13.53 -8.92 22.69
N SER A 35 -13.03 -7.72 22.35
CA SER A 35 -13.88 -6.54 22.12
C SER A 35 -14.46 -6.48 20.70
N VAL A 36 -14.01 -7.36 19.80
CA VAL A 36 -14.49 -7.40 18.43
C VAL A 36 -15.58 -8.48 18.27
N PRO A 37 -16.72 -8.14 17.67
CA PRO A 37 -17.78 -9.10 17.43
C PRO A 37 -17.31 -10.30 16.58
N LYS A 38 -17.64 -11.52 16.99
CA LYS A 38 -17.19 -12.76 16.33
C LYS A 38 -17.54 -12.81 14.83
N ASN A 39 -18.71 -12.28 14.46
CA ASN A 39 -19.16 -12.19 13.06
C ASN A 39 -18.33 -11.26 12.18
N LYS A 40 -17.48 -10.40 12.76
CA LYS A 40 -16.57 -9.49 12.04
C LYS A 40 -15.16 -10.05 11.86
N ILE A 41 -14.80 -11.12 12.56
CA ILE A 41 -13.45 -11.69 12.52
C ILE A 41 -13.07 -12.12 11.11
N GLY A 42 -13.96 -12.82 10.39
CA GLY A 42 -13.73 -13.23 9.00
C GLY A 42 -13.52 -12.04 8.05
N THR A 43 -14.28 -10.95 8.26
CA THR A 43 -14.12 -9.72 7.47
C THR A 43 -12.78 -9.02 7.77
N ILE A 44 -12.33 -9.04 9.03
CA ILE A 44 -11.02 -8.50 9.41
C ILE A 44 -9.89 -9.33 8.82
N PHE A 45 -10.00 -10.67 8.87
CA PHE A 45 -9.03 -11.55 8.21
C PHE A 45 -8.93 -11.25 6.70
N LEU A 46 -10.08 -11.19 6.02
CA LEU A 46 -10.15 -10.87 4.59
C LEU A 46 -9.58 -9.47 4.28
N SER A 47 -9.83 -8.50 5.16
CA SER A 47 -9.22 -7.16 5.05
C SER A 47 -7.69 -7.24 5.10
N GLY A 48 -7.13 -8.07 5.97
CA GLY A 48 -5.67 -8.29 6.02
C GLY A 48 -5.14 -9.01 4.78
N VAL A 49 -5.88 -9.99 4.25
CA VAL A 49 -5.52 -10.69 3.00
C VAL A 49 -5.46 -9.71 1.84
N LEU A 50 -6.51 -8.90 1.65
CA LEU A 50 -6.63 -7.95 0.53
C LEU A 50 -5.79 -6.67 0.74
N GLY A 51 -5.57 -6.26 1.98
CA GLY A 51 -4.89 -5.01 2.30
C GLY A 51 -3.41 -5.16 2.65
N SER A 52 -2.92 -6.38 2.87
CA SER A 52 -1.54 -6.59 3.28
C SER A 52 -0.93 -7.86 2.71
N LEU A 53 -1.50 -9.05 2.99
CA LEU A 53 -0.87 -10.32 2.69
C LEU A 53 -0.61 -10.50 1.19
N LEU A 54 -1.66 -10.65 0.40
CA LEU A 54 -1.51 -10.87 -1.05
C LEU A 54 -0.84 -9.71 -1.78
N PRO A 55 -1.20 -8.43 -1.54
CA PRO A 55 -0.47 -7.33 -2.15
C PRO A 55 1.02 -7.33 -1.83
N ALA A 56 1.44 -7.71 -0.60
CA ALA A 56 2.86 -7.78 -0.26
C ALA A 56 3.61 -8.78 -1.14
N TYR A 57 3.04 -9.96 -1.40
CA TYR A 57 3.63 -10.94 -2.30
C TYR A 57 3.67 -10.43 -3.75
N LEU A 58 2.56 -9.88 -4.24
CA LEU A 58 2.47 -9.40 -5.62
C LEU A 58 3.49 -8.28 -5.89
N PHE A 59 3.63 -7.33 -4.96
CA PHE A 59 4.63 -6.27 -5.07
C PHE A 59 6.06 -6.82 -4.99
N CYS A 60 6.35 -7.74 -4.06
CA CYS A 60 7.69 -8.31 -3.94
C CYS A 60 8.10 -9.09 -5.19
N ILE A 61 7.19 -9.91 -5.76
CA ILE A 61 7.45 -10.65 -7.01
C ILE A 61 7.66 -9.68 -8.18
N ALA A 62 6.84 -8.65 -8.29
CA ALA A 62 7.00 -7.66 -9.35
C ALA A 62 8.33 -6.90 -9.24
N GLU A 63 8.71 -6.43 -8.04
CA GLU A 63 9.93 -5.64 -7.82
C GLU A 63 11.25 -6.43 -7.96
N GLU A 64 11.20 -7.74 -8.17
CA GLU A 64 12.37 -8.49 -8.65
C GLU A 64 12.80 -8.04 -10.06
N ARG A 65 11.85 -7.58 -10.88
CA ARG A 65 12.06 -7.32 -12.32
C ARG A 65 11.70 -5.92 -12.75
N ILE A 66 10.83 -5.22 -12.01
CA ILE A 66 10.49 -3.82 -12.29
C ILE A 66 11.13 -2.89 -11.28
N ASP A 67 11.32 -1.64 -11.69
CA ASP A 67 11.83 -0.61 -10.80
C ASP A 67 10.79 -0.19 -9.76
N SER A 68 11.25 0.14 -8.54
CA SER A 68 10.39 0.62 -7.47
C SER A 68 9.65 1.92 -7.84
N ALA A 69 10.23 2.74 -8.72
CA ALA A 69 9.57 3.94 -9.25
C ALA A 69 8.35 3.58 -10.11
N LEU A 70 8.45 2.56 -10.97
CA LEU A 70 7.32 2.05 -11.75
C LEU A 70 6.26 1.43 -10.84
N ALA A 71 6.66 0.58 -9.90
CA ALA A 71 5.74 -0.03 -8.92
C ALA A 71 5.00 1.05 -8.11
N GLY A 72 5.70 2.09 -7.65
CA GLY A 72 5.11 3.23 -6.94
C GLY A 72 4.14 4.04 -7.80
N THR A 73 4.46 4.25 -9.09
CA THR A 73 3.57 4.94 -10.03
C THR A 73 2.30 4.13 -10.31
N LEU A 74 2.44 2.82 -10.50
CA LEU A 74 1.30 1.92 -10.65
C LEU A 74 0.44 1.87 -9.39
N ASN A 75 1.05 1.97 -8.20
CA ASN A 75 0.31 2.06 -6.94
C ASN A 75 -0.56 3.33 -6.85
N ALA A 76 -0.23 4.38 -7.60
CA ALA A 76 -1.08 5.57 -7.73
C ALA A 76 -2.44 5.30 -8.42
N LEU A 77 -2.65 4.12 -9.01
CA LEU A 77 -3.96 3.65 -9.47
C LEU A 77 -4.93 3.29 -8.33
N THR A 78 -4.45 3.15 -7.10
CA THR A 78 -5.28 2.75 -5.95
C THR A 78 -6.55 3.60 -5.79
N PRO A 79 -6.54 4.95 -5.81
CA PRO A 79 -7.77 5.74 -5.69
C PRO A 79 -8.76 5.51 -6.83
N VAL A 80 -8.26 5.22 -8.03
CA VAL A 80 -9.11 4.86 -9.18
C VAL A 80 -9.84 3.57 -8.89
N PHE A 81 -9.13 2.54 -8.42
CA PHE A 81 -9.75 1.27 -8.04
C PHE A 81 -10.67 1.38 -6.81
N VAL A 82 -10.39 2.26 -5.86
CA VAL A 82 -11.33 2.54 -4.75
C VAL A 82 -12.68 2.98 -5.29
N ILE A 83 -12.71 3.85 -6.29
CA ILE A 83 -13.95 4.34 -6.90
C ILE A 83 -14.61 3.24 -7.74
N ILE A 84 -13.86 2.59 -8.62
CA ILE A 84 -14.40 1.55 -9.52
C ILE A 84 -14.97 0.38 -8.71
N MET A 85 -14.19 -0.19 -7.79
CA MET A 85 -14.64 -1.31 -6.96
C MET A 85 -15.77 -0.88 -6.01
N GLY A 86 -15.72 0.36 -5.52
CA GLY A 86 -16.77 0.96 -4.71
C GLY A 86 -18.11 1.03 -5.45
N ALA A 87 -18.09 1.47 -6.70
CA ALA A 87 -19.30 1.54 -7.54
C ALA A 87 -19.82 0.13 -7.91
N LEU A 88 -18.94 -0.79 -8.31
CA LEU A 88 -19.32 -2.11 -8.79
C LEU A 88 -19.85 -3.02 -7.68
N PHE A 89 -19.18 -3.08 -6.53
CA PHE A 89 -19.45 -4.09 -5.49
C PHE A 89 -20.05 -3.53 -4.19
N PHE A 90 -19.92 -2.22 -3.96
CA PHE A 90 -20.27 -1.63 -2.67
C PHE A 90 -21.35 -0.54 -2.77
N SER A 91 -21.88 -0.26 -3.97
CA SER A 91 -22.87 0.80 -4.24
C SER A 91 -22.44 2.18 -3.74
N SER A 92 -21.14 2.43 -3.73
CA SER A 92 -20.57 3.72 -3.30
C SER A 92 -20.75 4.78 -4.38
N LYS A 93 -21.24 5.96 -3.98
CA LYS A 93 -21.39 7.12 -4.89
C LYS A 93 -20.19 8.04 -4.73
N THR A 94 -19.66 8.53 -5.84
CA THR A 94 -18.56 9.49 -5.87
C THR A 94 -18.95 10.70 -6.74
N THR A 95 -18.51 11.90 -6.37
CA THR A 95 -18.82 13.11 -7.13
C THR A 95 -17.87 13.24 -8.33
N ALA A 96 -18.37 13.86 -9.42
CA ALA A 96 -17.57 14.09 -10.62
C ALA A 96 -16.29 14.89 -10.32
N ILE A 97 -16.33 15.83 -9.37
CA ILE A 97 -15.17 16.62 -8.97
C ILE A 97 -14.05 15.76 -8.33
N LYS A 98 -14.41 14.74 -7.55
CA LYS A 98 -13.46 13.78 -6.99
C LYS A 98 -12.83 12.91 -8.08
N ILE A 99 -13.62 12.48 -9.06
CA ILE A 99 -13.12 11.72 -10.21
C ILE A 99 -12.14 12.57 -11.01
N ALA A 100 -12.49 13.83 -11.30
CA ALA A 100 -11.60 14.76 -12.02
C ALA A 100 -10.27 14.99 -11.26
N GLY A 101 -10.32 15.18 -9.93
CA GLY A 101 -9.13 15.32 -9.11
C GLY A 101 -8.22 14.05 -9.13
N ILE A 102 -8.82 12.87 -9.09
CA ILE A 102 -8.08 11.60 -9.19
C ILE A 102 -7.42 11.43 -10.56
N ILE A 103 -8.15 11.72 -11.65
CA ILE A 103 -7.60 11.66 -13.01
C ILE A 103 -6.44 12.65 -13.16
N LEU A 104 -6.59 13.87 -12.66
CA LEU A 104 -5.53 14.88 -12.70
C LEU A 104 -4.29 14.44 -11.91
N SER A 105 -4.45 13.95 -10.68
CA SER A 105 -3.32 13.45 -9.87
C SER A 105 -2.64 12.25 -10.51
N LEU A 106 -3.42 11.32 -11.07
CA LEU A 106 -2.90 10.16 -11.76
C LEU A 106 -2.08 10.57 -12.99
N SER A 107 -2.60 11.52 -13.80
CA SER A 107 -1.87 12.04 -14.96
C SER A 107 -0.55 12.67 -14.54
N GLY A 108 -0.53 13.45 -13.46
CA GLY A 108 0.70 14.02 -12.90
C GLY A 108 1.69 12.96 -12.45
N SER A 109 1.23 11.88 -11.80
CA SER A 109 2.09 10.76 -11.37
C SER A 109 2.70 10.01 -12.56
N VAL A 110 1.91 9.74 -13.58
CA VAL A 110 2.37 9.07 -14.82
C VAL A 110 3.38 9.95 -15.56
N LEU A 111 3.11 11.26 -15.70
CA LEU A 111 4.03 12.20 -16.33
C LEU A 111 5.34 12.32 -15.54
N LEU A 112 5.28 12.32 -14.21
CA LEU A 112 6.46 12.36 -13.36
C LEU A 112 7.32 11.11 -13.54
N PHE A 113 6.70 9.94 -13.67
CA PHE A 113 7.41 8.70 -13.96
C PHE A 113 8.18 8.77 -15.28
N PHE A 114 7.54 9.25 -16.36
CA PHE A 114 8.23 9.43 -17.66
C PHE A 114 9.28 10.56 -17.66
N ALA A 115 9.22 11.48 -16.70
CA ALA A 115 10.20 12.55 -16.55
C ALA A 115 11.46 12.13 -15.76
N GLN A 116 11.49 10.91 -15.21
CA GLN A 116 12.66 10.40 -14.48
C GLN A 116 13.77 9.97 -15.44
N PRO A 117 15.05 10.28 -15.14
CA PRO A 117 16.19 9.75 -15.88
C PRO A 117 16.25 8.21 -15.71
N GLY A 118 16.50 7.48 -16.79
CA GLY A 118 16.71 6.03 -16.72
C GLY A 118 15.46 5.16 -16.91
N PHE A 119 14.38 5.72 -17.47
CA PHE A 119 13.25 4.91 -17.91
C PHE A 119 13.70 3.82 -18.90
N HIS A 120 13.56 2.56 -18.51
CA HIS A 120 13.85 1.40 -19.35
C HIS A 120 12.54 0.78 -19.84
N GLU A 121 12.39 0.64 -21.18
CA GLU A 121 11.22 0.04 -21.86
C GLU A 121 11.03 -1.47 -21.60
N ASN A 122 11.91 -2.13 -20.83
CA ASN A 122 11.94 -3.58 -20.67
C ASN A 122 11.04 -4.12 -19.53
N SER A 123 9.99 -3.41 -19.13
CA SER A 123 9.07 -3.93 -18.12
C SER A 123 8.21 -5.06 -18.70
N ASN A 124 8.30 -6.26 -18.10
CA ASN A 124 7.44 -7.39 -18.51
C ASN A 124 5.99 -7.07 -18.11
N VAL A 125 5.07 -7.20 -19.06
CA VAL A 125 3.62 -6.98 -18.85
C VAL A 125 3.06 -7.78 -17.68
N LYS A 126 3.58 -8.99 -17.43
CA LYS A 126 3.16 -9.83 -16.30
C LYS A 126 3.46 -9.16 -14.95
N ASP A 127 4.64 -8.57 -14.79
CA ASP A 127 5.06 -7.93 -13.54
C ASP A 127 4.26 -6.64 -13.27
N VAL A 128 3.95 -5.89 -14.32
CA VAL A 128 3.02 -4.74 -14.26
C VAL A 128 1.62 -5.18 -13.82
N LEU A 129 1.10 -6.28 -14.38
CA LEU A 129 -0.21 -6.82 -14.01
C LEU A 129 -0.27 -7.24 -12.54
N LEU A 130 0.80 -7.80 -11.96
CA LEU A 130 0.85 -8.14 -10.54
C LEU A 130 0.61 -6.90 -9.65
N VAL A 131 1.26 -5.78 -9.97
CA VAL A 131 1.06 -4.52 -9.23
C VAL A 131 -0.35 -3.97 -9.43
N VAL A 132 -0.89 -4.03 -10.66
CA VAL A 132 -2.27 -3.59 -10.93
C VAL A 132 -3.28 -4.43 -10.14
N ILE A 133 -3.11 -5.75 -10.07
CA ILE A 133 -3.95 -6.63 -9.25
C ILE A 133 -3.83 -6.26 -7.77
N ALA A 134 -2.62 -6.00 -7.27
CA ALA A 134 -2.41 -5.58 -5.89
C ALA A 134 -3.13 -4.27 -5.56
N THR A 135 -3.06 -3.27 -6.46
CA THR A 135 -3.76 -1.99 -6.28
C THR A 135 -5.29 -2.13 -6.35
N MET A 136 -5.79 -3.04 -7.18
CA MET A 136 -7.21 -3.40 -7.22
C MET A 136 -7.65 -4.02 -5.88
N MET A 137 -6.84 -4.92 -5.31
CA MET A 137 -7.10 -5.51 -3.99
C MET A 137 -7.13 -4.46 -2.88
N TYR A 138 -6.24 -3.45 -2.91
CA TYR A 138 -6.30 -2.30 -2.02
C TYR A 138 -7.62 -1.54 -2.17
N GLY A 139 -8.07 -1.31 -3.41
CA GLY A 139 -9.36 -0.67 -3.70
C GLY A 139 -10.55 -1.42 -3.09
N ILE A 140 -10.57 -2.74 -3.21
CA ILE A 140 -11.58 -3.60 -2.59
C ILE A 140 -11.50 -3.52 -1.07
N ASN A 141 -10.30 -3.64 -0.48
CA ASN A 141 -10.08 -3.59 0.95
C ASN A 141 -10.59 -2.29 1.58
N VAL A 142 -10.27 -1.14 0.98
CA VAL A 142 -10.73 0.18 1.46
C VAL A 142 -12.26 0.23 1.53
N ASN A 143 -12.94 -0.23 0.49
CA ASN A 143 -14.41 -0.29 0.47
C ASN A 143 -14.96 -1.29 1.49
N LEU A 144 -14.34 -2.47 1.62
CA LEU A 144 -14.73 -3.50 2.57
C LEU A 144 -14.65 -2.97 4.01
N VAL A 145 -13.52 -2.35 4.39
CA VAL A 145 -13.35 -1.78 5.73
C VAL A 145 -14.33 -0.64 5.97
N ASN A 146 -14.52 0.25 4.99
CA ASN A 146 -15.46 1.36 5.11
C ASN A 146 -16.92 0.91 5.27
N LYS A 147 -17.33 -0.16 4.58
CA LYS A 147 -18.71 -0.66 4.62
C LYS A 147 -19.00 -1.55 5.84
N TYR A 148 -18.11 -2.47 6.15
CA TYR A 148 -18.37 -3.54 7.10
C TYR A 148 -17.67 -3.41 8.46
N LEU A 149 -16.60 -2.60 8.55
CA LEU A 149 -15.79 -2.46 9.76
C LEU A 149 -15.76 -1.01 10.29
N LYS A 150 -16.69 -0.17 9.85
CA LYS A 150 -16.74 1.25 10.22
C LYS A 150 -16.81 1.47 11.74
N GLU A 151 -17.51 0.62 12.47
CA GLU A 151 -17.74 0.74 13.92
C GLU A 151 -16.54 0.24 14.75
N ILE A 152 -15.65 -0.58 14.17
CA ILE A 152 -14.51 -1.15 14.88
C ILE A 152 -13.34 -0.16 14.87
N PRO A 153 -12.69 0.13 16.01
CA PRO A 153 -11.54 1.03 16.06
C PRO A 153 -10.44 0.64 15.06
N SER A 154 -9.84 1.64 14.41
CA SER A 154 -8.83 1.44 13.35
C SER A 154 -7.65 0.58 13.81
N LEU A 155 -7.18 0.82 15.04
CA LEU A 155 -6.09 0.06 15.65
C LEU A 155 -6.46 -1.43 15.81
N HIS A 156 -7.71 -1.74 16.19
CA HIS A 156 -8.15 -3.14 16.34
C HIS A 156 -8.24 -3.84 14.98
N ILE A 157 -8.72 -3.14 13.93
CA ILE A 157 -8.76 -3.69 12.58
C ILE A 157 -7.34 -4.01 12.12
N ALA A 158 -6.40 -3.04 12.20
CA ALA A 158 -5.02 -3.24 11.76
C ALA A 158 -4.34 -4.36 12.55
N ALA A 159 -4.44 -4.35 13.88
CA ALA A 159 -3.79 -5.32 14.73
C ALA A 159 -4.27 -6.77 14.45
N LEU A 160 -5.58 -6.97 14.43
CA LEU A 160 -6.12 -8.31 14.20
C LEU A 160 -5.91 -8.78 12.75
N ALA A 161 -6.06 -7.89 11.77
CA ALA A 161 -5.83 -8.22 10.37
C ALA A 161 -4.39 -8.69 10.14
N LEU A 162 -3.39 -7.96 10.66
CA LEU A 162 -1.98 -8.30 10.47
C LEU A 162 -1.56 -9.52 11.29
N VAL A 163 -2.06 -9.68 12.51
CA VAL A 163 -1.77 -10.85 13.35
C VAL A 163 -2.33 -12.13 12.72
N PHE A 164 -3.57 -12.11 12.24
CA PHE A 164 -4.16 -13.27 11.59
C PHE A 164 -3.42 -13.63 10.29
N ASN A 165 -2.97 -12.64 9.53
CA ASN A 165 -2.26 -12.86 8.29
C ASN A 165 -0.77 -13.22 8.50
N ALA A 166 -0.21 -12.99 9.68
CA ALA A 166 1.13 -13.47 10.03
C ALA A 166 1.19 -15.01 10.06
N VAL A 167 0.08 -15.69 10.37
CA VAL A 167 0.04 -17.16 10.39
C VAL A 167 0.27 -17.76 9.00
N PRO A 168 -0.54 -17.47 7.96
CA PRO A 168 -0.28 -17.97 6.62
C PRO A 168 1.07 -17.48 6.06
N ALA A 169 1.51 -16.26 6.38
CA ALA A 169 2.83 -15.77 6.00
C ALA A 169 3.96 -16.61 6.63
N PHE A 170 3.82 -17.02 7.88
CA PHE A 170 4.78 -17.91 8.54
C PHE A 170 4.83 -19.28 7.89
N ILE A 171 3.67 -19.85 7.51
CA ILE A 171 3.60 -21.10 6.79
C ILE A 171 4.36 -21.00 5.46
N VAL A 172 4.13 -19.93 4.68
CA VAL A 172 4.86 -19.70 3.43
C VAL A 172 6.37 -19.59 3.71
N LEU A 173 6.78 -18.80 4.71
CA LEU A 173 8.20 -18.63 5.05
C LEU A 173 8.86 -19.97 5.39
N PHE A 174 8.16 -20.84 6.10
CA PHE A 174 8.65 -22.16 6.46
C PHE A 174 8.94 -23.03 5.23
N PHE A 175 8.05 -23.00 4.23
CA PHE A 175 8.20 -23.78 3.00
C PHE A 175 9.17 -23.16 1.98
N THR A 176 9.61 -21.92 2.17
CA THR A 176 10.60 -21.28 1.27
C THR A 176 12.04 -21.68 1.54
N GLY A 177 12.29 -22.54 2.52
CA GLY A 177 13.64 -22.95 2.90
C GLY A 177 14.44 -21.93 3.70
N TYR A 178 13.82 -20.81 4.12
CA TYR A 178 14.48 -19.74 4.88
C TYR A 178 15.26 -20.26 6.09
N PHE A 179 14.68 -21.20 6.84
CA PHE A 179 15.30 -21.79 8.04
C PHE A 179 16.38 -22.85 7.75
N SER A 180 16.52 -23.27 6.49
CA SER A 180 17.55 -24.21 6.03
C SER A 180 18.81 -23.50 5.54
N GLU A 181 18.76 -22.18 5.37
CA GLU A 181 19.88 -21.35 4.99
C GLU A 181 20.67 -20.86 6.21
N ASP A 182 21.89 -20.37 6.01
CA ASP A 182 22.68 -19.76 7.09
C ASP A 182 22.11 -18.38 7.43
N ILE A 183 21.07 -18.38 8.29
CA ILE A 183 20.35 -17.19 8.74
C ILE A 183 21.30 -16.17 9.43
N PHE A 184 22.40 -16.66 10.02
CA PHE A 184 23.37 -15.81 10.73
C PHE A 184 24.44 -15.23 9.82
N SER A 185 24.47 -15.58 8.54
CA SER A 185 25.35 -14.91 7.58
C SER A 185 25.06 -13.43 7.52
N ARG A 186 26.13 -12.61 7.39
CA ARG A 186 26.00 -11.15 7.37
C ARG A 186 25.02 -10.61 6.30
N PRO A 187 25.01 -11.11 5.05
CA PRO A 187 24.03 -10.67 4.05
C PRO A 187 22.60 -10.97 4.45
N MET A 188 22.35 -12.18 4.98
CA MET A 188 21.01 -12.64 5.38
C MET A 188 20.47 -11.83 6.57
N LEU A 189 21.30 -11.55 7.58
CA LEU A 189 20.92 -10.73 8.72
C LEU A 189 20.57 -9.30 8.31
N ILE A 190 21.35 -8.70 7.41
CA ILE A 190 21.10 -7.35 6.91
C ILE A 190 19.78 -7.31 6.14
N ALA A 191 19.57 -8.22 5.18
CA ALA A 191 18.36 -8.29 4.37
C ALA A 191 17.11 -8.54 5.22
N THR A 192 17.20 -9.47 6.19
CA THR A 192 16.12 -9.75 7.15
C THR A 192 15.83 -8.52 8.03
N GLY A 193 16.87 -7.84 8.52
CA GLY A 193 16.75 -6.64 9.34
C GLY A 193 16.04 -5.50 8.60
N PHE A 194 16.43 -5.18 7.37
CA PHE A 194 15.76 -4.17 6.55
C PHE A 194 14.30 -4.55 6.27
N THR A 195 14.04 -5.83 5.98
CA THR A 195 12.68 -6.32 5.72
C THR A 195 11.82 -6.25 6.98
N PHE A 196 12.39 -6.55 8.15
CA PHE A 196 11.73 -6.47 9.45
C PHE A 196 11.33 -5.01 9.76
N ILE A 197 12.25 -4.07 9.58
CA ILE A 197 12.00 -2.62 9.74
C ILE A 197 10.89 -2.17 8.78
N LEU A 198 10.93 -2.60 7.52
CA LEU A 198 9.89 -2.33 6.53
C LEU A 198 8.52 -2.86 6.99
N GLY A 199 8.46 -4.04 7.58
CA GLY A 199 7.24 -4.62 8.13
C GLY A 199 6.67 -3.79 9.29
N ILE A 200 7.52 -3.30 10.20
CA ILE A 200 7.09 -2.46 11.31
C ILE A 200 6.54 -1.12 10.81
N PHE A 201 7.36 -0.34 10.11
CA PHE A 201 7.01 1.03 9.73
C PHE A 201 6.15 1.07 8.47
N GLY A 202 6.54 0.37 7.41
CA GLY A 202 5.87 0.38 6.11
C GLY A 202 4.59 -0.46 6.07
N THR A 203 4.35 -1.35 7.06
CA THR A 203 3.14 -2.16 7.08
C THR A 203 2.34 -1.95 8.38
N ALA A 204 2.89 -2.19 9.57
CA ALA A 204 2.12 -2.10 10.81
C ALA A 204 1.69 -0.66 11.10
N VAL A 205 2.65 0.26 11.26
CA VAL A 205 2.38 1.67 11.55
C VAL A 205 1.57 2.31 10.43
N ALA A 206 1.98 2.09 9.18
CA ALA A 206 1.30 2.62 8.00
C ALA A 206 -0.16 2.17 7.92
N SER A 207 -0.47 0.90 8.19
CA SER A 207 -1.86 0.38 8.17
C SER A 207 -2.72 1.00 9.26
N VAL A 208 -2.19 1.16 10.47
CA VAL A 208 -2.91 1.84 11.57
C VAL A 208 -3.25 3.28 11.18
N LEU A 209 -2.25 4.04 10.71
CA LEU A 209 -2.43 5.42 10.30
C LEU A 209 -3.39 5.54 9.11
N PHE A 210 -3.29 4.65 8.13
CA PHE A 210 -4.16 4.61 6.98
C PHE A 210 -5.62 4.37 7.37
N TYR A 211 -5.91 3.39 8.23
CA TYR A 211 -7.28 3.13 8.71
C TYR A 211 -7.80 4.27 9.60
N MET A 212 -6.94 4.92 10.38
CA MET A 212 -7.31 6.12 11.14
C MET A 212 -7.69 7.28 10.20
N LEU A 213 -6.87 7.52 9.18
CA LEU A 213 -7.13 8.54 8.17
C LEU A 213 -8.42 8.26 7.41
N MET A 214 -8.63 7.00 6.99
CA MET A 214 -9.82 6.59 6.27
C MET A 214 -11.10 6.86 7.08
N LYS A 215 -11.08 6.65 8.38
CA LYS A 215 -12.23 6.93 9.24
C LYS A 215 -12.47 8.41 9.49
N ARG A 216 -11.41 9.22 9.51
CA ARG A 216 -11.52 10.67 9.75
C ARG A 216 -11.81 11.46 8.47
N ALA A 217 -11.13 11.16 7.40
CA ALA A 217 -11.17 11.93 6.15
C ALA A 217 -11.91 11.22 4.99
N GLY A 218 -12.32 9.96 5.19
CA GLY A 218 -13.03 9.16 4.20
C GLY A 218 -12.12 8.36 3.29
N MET A 219 -12.72 7.37 2.62
CA MET A 219 -12.01 6.34 1.84
C MET A 219 -11.27 6.90 0.61
N VAL A 220 -11.87 7.86 -0.10
CA VAL A 220 -11.25 8.44 -1.31
C VAL A 220 -10.02 9.25 -0.93
N PHE A 221 -10.14 10.13 0.08
CA PHE A 221 -9.01 10.94 0.53
C PHE A 221 -7.85 10.08 1.03
N SER A 222 -8.14 9.07 1.87
CA SER A 222 -7.08 8.20 2.39
C SER A 222 -6.36 7.42 1.29
N SER A 223 -7.07 6.99 0.25
CA SER A 223 -6.42 6.30 -0.88
C SER A 223 -5.49 7.24 -1.66
N MET A 224 -5.75 8.55 -1.68
CA MET A 224 -4.90 9.53 -2.38
C MET A 224 -3.53 9.74 -1.71
N VAL A 225 -3.32 9.22 -0.49
CA VAL A 225 -1.98 9.21 0.15
C VAL A 225 -0.94 8.51 -0.74
N THR A 226 -1.36 7.58 -1.61
CA THR A 226 -0.45 6.95 -2.57
C THR A 226 0.19 7.95 -3.55
N TYR A 227 -0.42 9.09 -3.80
CA TYR A 227 0.17 10.16 -4.60
C TYR A 227 1.33 10.90 -3.90
N ALA A 228 1.50 10.70 -2.58
CA ALA A 228 2.68 11.19 -1.89
C ALA A 228 3.95 10.37 -2.23
N ILE A 229 3.81 9.13 -2.72
CA ILE A 229 4.95 8.26 -3.04
C ILE A 229 5.87 8.90 -4.09
N PRO A 230 5.39 9.37 -5.26
CA PRO A 230 6.23 10.06 -6.22
C PRO A 230 6.88 11.34 -5.66
N ILE A 231 6.16 12.08 -4.80
CA ILE A 231 6.69 13.30 -4.17
C ILE A 231 7.87 12.97 -3.26
N VAL A 232 7.72 11.94 -2.42
CA VAL A 232 8.79 11.48 -1.52
C VAL A 232 9.98 10.95 -2.33
N ALA A 233 9.72 10.24 -3.45
CA ALA A 233 10.79 9.75 -4.32
C ALA A 233 11.64 10.91 -4.88
N VAL A 234 11.01 11.99 -5.35
CA VAL A 234 11.72 13.18 -5.83
C VAL A 234 12.48 13.87 -4.70
N MET A 235 11.91 13.98 -3.50
CA MET A 235 12.62 14.55 -2.34
C MET A 235 13.89 13.75 -1.98
N TRP A 236 13.84 12.43 -2.06
CA TRP A 236 15.03 11.60 -1.88
C TRP A 236 16.05 11.82 -2.99
N GLY A 237 15.62 11.96 -4.25
CA GLY A 237 16.52 12.30 -5.37
C GLY A 237 17.29 13.58 -5.09
N ILE A 238 16.61 14.66 -4.63
CA ILE A 238 17.29 15.93 -4.23
C ILE A 238 18.32 15.67 -3.14
N PHE A 239 17.96 14.91 -2.12
CA PHE A 239 18.86 14.62 -1.00
C PHE A 239 20.13 13.89 -1.45
N TYR A 240 20.05 13.07 -2.48
CA TYR A 240 21.19 12.39 -3.10
C TYR A 240 21.89 13.21 -4.19
N GLY A 241 21.51 14.50 -4.36
CA GLY A 241 22.17 15.41 -5.29
C GLY A 241 21.66 15.34 -6.73
N GLU A 242 20.49 14.74 -6.97
CA GLU A 242 19.85 14.77 -8.28
C GLU A 242 19.24 16.15 -8.55
N GLU A 243 19.52 16.72 -9.73
CA GLU A 243 18.93 17.98 -10.15
C GLU A 243 17.47 17.77 -10.58
N ILE A 244 16.57 18.53 -9.95
CA ILE A 244 15.15 18.53 -10.36
C ILE A 244 14.98 19.43 -11.58
N GLY A 245 14.63 18.83 -12.69
CA GLY A 245 14.25 19.56 -13.88
C GLY A 245 12.86 20.24 -13.74
N CYS A 246 12.64 21.31 -14.49
CA CYS A 246 11.34 22.01 -14.54
C CYS A 246 10.18 21.04 -14.84
N LYS A 247 10.39 20.00 -15.63
CA LYS A 247 9.36 18.99 -15.95
C LYS A 247 8.85 18.27 -14.70
N GLN A 248 9.75 17.85 -13.81
CA GLN A 248 9.39 17.17 -12.55
C GLN A 248 8.64 18.13 -11.62
N GLY A 249 9.05 19.39 -11.52
CA GLY A 249 8.36 20.42 -10.76
C GLY A 249 6.91 20.63 -11.23
N VAL A 250 6.69 20.72 -12.54
CA VAL A 250 5.34 20.84 -13.13
C VAL A 250 4.49 19.61 -12.80
N CYS A 251 5.05 18.39 -12.90
CA CYS A 251 4.32 17.17 -12.56
C CYS A 251 3.89 17.14 -11.08
N LEU A 252 4.75 17.59 -10.16
CA LEU A 252 4.40 17.70 -8.74
C LEU A 252 3.24 18.68 -8.50
N VAL A 253 3.24 19.83 -9.19
CA VAL A 253 2.13 20.80 -9.10
C VAL A 253 0.83 20.19 -9.60
N ILE A 254 0.85 19.44 -10.71
CA ILE A 254 -0.33 18.74 -11.25
C ILE A 254 -0.86 17.70 -10.23
N ILE A 255 0.02 16.90 -9.60
CA ILE A 255 -0.37 15.94 -8.56
C ILE A 255 -1.07 16.67 -7.40
N LEU A 256 -0.45 17.72 -6.86
CA LEU A 256 -0.99 18.47 -5.72
C LEU A 256 -2.31 19.17 -6.06
N ALA A 257 -2.44 19.74 -7.26
CA ALA A 257 -3.68 20.36 -7.74
C ALA A 257 -4.81 19.32 -7.82
N GLY A 258 -4.53 18.12 -8.33
CA GLY A 258 -5.51 17.03 -8.39
C GLY A 258 -5.92 16.53 -7.00
N VAL A 259 -4.98 16.39 -6.07
CA VAL A 259 -5.26 16.06 -4.65
C VAL A 259 -6.14 17.13 -4.02
N TYR A 260 -5.82 18.40 -4.23
CA TYR A 260 -6.63 19.51 -3.73
C TYR A 260 -8.05 19.47 -4.31
N LEU A 261 -8.21 19.32 -5.63
CA LEU A 261 -9.50 19.26 -6.31
C LEU A 261 -10.37 18.11 -5.79
N ALA A 262 -9.81 16.93 -5.58
CA ALA A 262 -10.55 15.78 -5.04
C ALA A 262 -11.01 15.98 -3.59
N ASN A 263 -10.40 16.91 -2.86
CA ASN A 263 -10.75 17.25 -1.48
C ASN A 263 -11.71 18.43 -1.35
N VAL A 264 -11.94 19.17 -2.42
CA VAL A 264 -12.95 20.24 -2.41
C VAL A 264 -14.33 19.61 -2.22
N THR A 265 -14.90 19.82 -1.05
CA THR A 265 -16.29 19.43 -0.79
C THR A 265 -17.19 20.41 -1.53
N PRO A 266 -18.05 19.98 -2.46
CA PRO A 266 -19.02 20.89 -3.03
C PRO A 266 -19.85 21.48 -1.89
N ARG A 267 -19.90 22.80 -1.75
CA ARG A 267 -20.86 23.44 -0.84
C ARG A 267 -22.24 22.93 -1.20
N ALA A 268 -22.92 22.29 -0.23
CA ALA A 268 -24.31 21.93 -0.40
C ALA A 268 -25.05 23.22 -0.84
N LYS A 269 -25.69 23.18 -2.00
CA LYS A 269 -26.65 24.22 -2.35
C LYS A 269 -27.73 24.13 -1.28
N VAL A 270 -27.76 25.10 -0.38
CA VAL A 270 -28.90 25.34 0.50
C VAL A 270 -30.02 25.80 -0.43
N ASN A 271 -30.94 24.89 -0.73
CA ASN A 271 -32.24 25.20 -1.35
C ASN A 271 -33.23 25.49 -0.23
#